data_e4ac3f25185e3677baa9894e11bcf685
#
_entry.id   e4ac3f25185e3677baa9894e11bcf685
#
_cell.length_a   1.000
_cell.length_b   1.000
_cell.length_c   1.000
_cell.angle_alpha   90.00
_cell.angle_beta   90.00
_cell.angle_gamma   90.00
#
_symmetry.space_group_name_H-M   'P 1'
#
loop_
_entity.id
_entity.type
_entity.pdbx_description
1 polymer ?
#
loop_
_entity_poly.entity_id
_entity_poly.type
_entity_poly.pdbx_seq_one_letter_code
_entity_poly.pdbx_strand_id
1 'polypeptide(L)'
;MSPQTTVGTLEDAGVSGDTLETLSARVRTTGNQDEITVRTPITDEPIGSVPACTATDVTTAVERARRAQSNWASRSVAERAAVIERFGDLVAEYREWLLDVVQLETGKARHHALEEVLDVPLTCSYYADEGPSMLADESRSGAIPLASDATVSYDPLGVVGVISPWNYPLTLAMTDTIPALLAGNAVVCKPDERTPFIALALADLLSEAGLPDGLFGIVTGEGATVGPALIDAVDYVAFTGGTETGRTVAEQAGRNLIGCSFELGGKNPMVVLEDADVETAARGAVKGAFTNAGQLCLAPERIYVHEARYEAFLEAFVGATRKIRLGHAFDYGPDVGSLIDGDHLETVREYVESAVDDGASVLSGGRARPDVGPFWYEPTILTDVEPDAKLACEETFGPVVTVHPVADTEEAIERANDSEYGLNASVWTTDRDRGREIAREIDCGTVCVNDPYTVGWAAIDAPMGGVGDSGLGRRHGPEGLRRYVDAKTIATSRIGPIDAPPGVSPRWFARIMAGTTALQRRLRKWLP
;
A
#
# COMPACT_ATOMS: atom_id res chain seq x y z
N MET A 1 11.46 -18.64 -32.10
CA MET A 1 12.13 -19.30 -30.97
C MET A 1 11.47 -18.81 -29.72
N SER A 2 10.81 -19.68 -28.96
CA SER A 2 10.30 -19.28 -27.63
C SER A 2 11.46 -18.78 -26.77
N PRO A 3 11.30 -17.68 -26.02
CA PRO A 3 12.32 -17.24 -25.08
C PRO A 3 12.67 -18.40 -24.14
N GLN A 4 13.95 -18.60 -23.86
CA GLN A 4 14.38 -19.66 -22.96
C GLN A 4 13.83 -19.39 -21.56
N THR A 5 13.02 -20.31 -21.05
CA THR A 5 12.54 -20.31 -19.68
C THR A 5 13.68 -20.75 -18.77
N THR A 6 14.05 -19.92 -17.81
CA THR A 6 15.04 -20.27 -16.79
C THR A 6 14.28 -20.67 -15.52
N VAL A 7 14.49 -21.89 -15.05
CA VAL A 7 13.94 -22.38 -13.78
C VAL A 7 15.13 -22.63 -12.86
N GLY A 8 15.30 -21.79 -11.84
CA GLY A 8 16.24 -22.01 -10.74
C GLY A 8 15.74 -23.13 -9.82
N THR A 9 16.61 -23.68 -9.02
CA THR A 9 16.25 -24.65 -7.97
C THR A 9 16.03 -23.92 -6.64
N LEU A 10 15.24 -24.48 -5.73
CA LEU A 10 15.09 -23.93 -4.37
C LEU A 10 16.42 -23.94 -3.61
N GLU A 11 17.36 -24.81 -4.01
CA GLU A 11 18.72 -24.86 -3.46
C GLU A 11 19.55 -23.61 -3.80
N ASP A 12 19.18 -22.87 -4.86
CA ASP A 12 19.82 -21.62 -5.25
C ASP A 12 19.40 -20.44 -4.35
N ALA A 13 18.33 -20.60 -3.54
CA ALA A 13 17.93 -19.61 -2.55
C ALA A 13 18.96 -19.52 -1.42
N GLY A 14 19.38 -18.30 -1.07
CA GLY A 14 20.24 -18.04 0.09
C GLY A 14 19.53 -18.22 1.45
N VAL A 15 18.43 -18.99 1.50
CA VAL A 15 17.56 -19.19 2.67
C VAL A 15 17.50 -20.68 3.00
N SER A 16 17.98 -21.05 4.20
CA SER A 16 17.93 -22.44 4.66
C SER A 16 16.64 -22.74 5.45
N GLY A 17 16.24 -24.03 5.52
CA GLY A 17 15.15 -24.48 6.37
C GLY A 17 15.35 -24.12 7.85
N ASP A 18 16.58 -24.23 8.36
CA ASP A 18 16.92 -23.84 9.75
C ASP A 18 16.69 -22.34 9.99
N THR A 19 16.92 -21.50 8.96
CA THR A 19 16.63 -20.06 9.03
C THR A 19 15.13 -19.84 9.16
N LEU A 20 14.30 -20.50 8.34
CA LEU A 20 12.85 -20.37 8.39
C LEU A 20 12.26 -20.90 9.70
N GLU A 21 12.82 -22.00 10.25
CA GLU A 21 12.44 -22.51 11.57
C GLU A 21 12.76 -21.49 12.68
N THR A 22 13.92 -20.85 12.62
CA THR A 22 14.31 -19.79 13.56
C THR A 22 13.36 -18.59 13.47
N LEU A 23 12.96 -18.17 12.27
CA LEU A 23 11.99 -17.11 12.07
C LEU A 23 10.61 -17.51 12.61
N SER A 24 10.14 -18.73 12.34
CA SER A 24 8.87 -19.26 12.84
C SER A 24 8.78 -19.21 14.37
N ALA A 25 9.87 -19.50 15.07
CA ALA A 25 9.94 -19.47 16.54
C ALA A 25 9.72 -18.06 17.15
N ARG A 26 9.70 -16.99 16.34
CA ARG A 26 9.36 -15.63 16.79
C ARG A 26 7.87 -15.44 17.00
N VAL A 27 7.02 -16.24 16.39
CA VAL A 27 5.58 -16.23 16.65
C VAL A 27 5.34 -16.77 18.05
N ARG A 28 4.82 -15.92 18.93
CA ARG A 28 4.60 -16.27 20.34
C ARG A 28 3.16 -16.70 20.57
N THR A 29 2.96 -17.94 20.95
CA THR A 29 1.65 -18.53 21.26
C THR A 29 1.50 -18.83 22.75
N THR A 30 0.26 -18.98 23.19
CA THR A 30 -0.09 -19.29 24.58
C THR A 30 -0.13 -20.79 24.89
N GLY A 31 0.09 -21.63 23.89
CA GLY A 31 0.07 -23.11 24.01
C GLY A 31 0.55 -23.75 22.70
N ASN A 32 0.39 -25.06 22.59
CA ASN A 32 0.61 -25.76 21.34
C ASN A 32 -0.53 -25.39 20.38
N GLN A 33 -0.17 -24.88 19.21
CA GLN A 33 -1.09 -24.51 18.16
C GLN A 33 -0.94 -25.46 16.97
N ASP A 34 -1.96 -25.52 16.13
CA ASP A 34 -1.84 -26.10 14.80
C ASP A 34 -0.83 -25.26 13.99
N GLU A 35 -0.26 -25.87 12.96
CA GLU A 35 0.70 -25.21 12.08
C GLU A 35 0.10 -24.93 10.72
N ILE A 36 0.46 -23.76 10.15
CA ILE A 36 0.19 -23.42 8.78
C ILE A 36 1.43 -23.76 7.96
N THR A 37 1.26 -24.63 6.98
CA THR A 37 2.33 -24.96 6.04
C THR A 37 2.43 -23.85 5.00
N VAL A 38 3.60 -23.22 4.93
CA VAL A 38 3.92 -22.21 3.90
C VAL A 38 4.53 -22.92 2.70
N ARG A 39 4.01 -22.60 1.50
CA ARG A 39 4.47 -23.19 0.24
C ARG A 39 5.06 -22.12 -0.67
N THR A 40 6.03 -22.50 -1.47
CA THR A 40 6.53 -21.61 -2.51
C THR A 40 5.68 -21.72 -3.77
N PRO A 41 5.26 -20.61 -4.38
CA PRO A 41 4.54 -20.62 -5.67
C PRO A 41 5.38 -21.16 -6.84
N ILE A 42 6.68 -21.25 -6.63
CA ILE A 42 7.63 -21.69 -7.67
C ILE A 42 7.40 -23.16 -8.04
N THR A 43 7.24 -24.02 -7.05
CA THR A 43 7.10 -25.48 -7.23
C THR A 43 5.88 -26.08 -6.54
N ASP A 44 5.16 -25.29 -5.77
CA ASP A 44 4.10 -25.72 -4.83
C ASP A 44 4.63 -26.67 -3.72
N GLU A 45 5.93 -26.62 -3.42
CA GLU A 45 6.51 -27.40 -2.35
C GLU A 45 6.48 -26.65 -1.02
N PRO A 46 6.34 -27.35 0.11
CA PRO A 46 6.47 -26.75 1.44
C PRO A 46 7.88 -26.19 1.65
N ILE A 47 7.98 -24.97 2.19
CA ILE A 47 9.25 -24.34 2.56
C ILE A 47 9.44 -24.25 4.07
N GLY A 48 8.36 -24.31 4.83
CA GLY A 48 8.36 -24.26 6.29
C GLY A 48 6.94 -24.21 6.84
N SER A 49 6.82 -24.01 8.15
CA SER A 49 5.54 -23.81 8.82
C SER A 49 5.61 -22.69 9.85
N VAL A 50 4.47 -22.11 10.16
CA VAL A 50 4.29 -21.13 11.25
C VAL A 50 3.10 -21.52 12.11
N PRO A 51 3.10 -21.20 13.43
CA PRO A 51 1.94 -21.48 14.28
C PRO A 51 0.67 -20.77 13.80
N ALA A 52 -0.47 -21.43 13.86
CA ALA A 52 -1.79 -20.82 13.64
C ALA A 52 -2.27 -20.17 14.95
N CYS A 53 -2.08 -18.86 15.10
CA CYS A 53 -2.50 -18.12 16.29
C CYS A 53 -4.01 -18.19 16.51
N THR A 54 -4.41 -18.28 17.77
CA THR A 54 -5.80 -18.17 18.21
C THR A 54 -6.16 -16.72 18.59
N ALA A 55 -7.44 -16.42 18.79
CA ALA A 55 -7.88 -15.13 19.31
C ALA A 55 -7.22 -14.77 20.65
N THR A 56 -6.91 -15.77 21.49
CA THR A 56 -6.19 -15.57 22.76
C THR A 56 -4.74 -15.15 22.53
N ASP A 57 -4.07 -15.73 21.54
CA ASP A 57 -2.70 -15.34 21.17
C ASP A 57 -2.66 -13.90 20.66
N VAL A 58 -3.63 -13.51 19.83
CA VAL A 58 -3.80 -12.12 19.35
C VAL A 58 -3.96 -11.16 20.52
N THR A 59 -4.91 -11.42 21.42
CA THR A 59 -5.14 -10.57 22.59
C THR A 59 -3.88 -10.45 23.45
N THR A 60 -3.16 -11.56 23.66
CA THR A 60 -1.90 -11.58 24.42
C THR A 60 -0.80 -10.77 23.73
N ALA A 61 -0.71 -10.83 22.40
CA ALA A 61 0.24 -10.05 21.62
C ALA A 61 -0.06 -8.54 21.74
N VAL A 62 -1.32 -8.14 21.59
CA VAL A 62 -1.76 -6.74 21.74
C VAL A 62 -1.53 -6.21 23.15
N GLU A 63 -1.83 -7.01 24.19
CA GLU A 63 -1.55 -6.61 25.57
C GLU A 63 -0.05 -6.41 25.84
N ARG A 64 0.80 -7.25 25.26
CA ARG A 64 2.26 -7.06 25.34
C ARG A 64 2.70 -5.79 24.62
N ALA A 65 2.18 -5.55 23.41
CA ALA A 65 2.44 -4.35 22.64
C ALA A 65 2.03 -3.10 23.43
N ARG A 66 0.86 -3.11 24.05
CA ARG A 66 0.35 -2.01 24.88
C ARG A 66 1.24 -1.72 26.09
N ARG A 67 1.77 -2.75 26.75
CA ARG A 67 2.74 -2.57 27.86
C ARG A 67 4.06 -1.95 27.40
N ALA A 68 4.58 -2.35 26.24
CA ALA A 68 5.82 -1.80 25.69
C ALA A 68 5.64 -0.36 25.17
N GLN A 69 4.48 -0.03 24.62
CA GLN A 69 4.15 1.24 23.98
C GLN A 69 4.35 2.44 24.90
N SER A 70 3.95 2.39 26.16
CA SER A 70 4.06 3.52 27.08
C SER A 70 5.49 4.02 27.28
N ASN A 71 6.45 3.10 27.34
CA ASN A 71 7.88 3.46 27.43
C ASN A 71 8.41 4.01 26.10
N TRP A 72 7.94 3.49 24.98
CA TRP A 72 8.30 3.94 23.65
C TRP A 72 7.77 5.35 23.37
N ALA A 73 6.52 5.61 23.69
CA ALA A 73 5.88 6.92 23.56
C ALA A 73 6.58 8.01 24.38
N SER A 74 7.21 7.65 25.52
CA SER A 74 7.95 8.61 26.35
C SER A 74 9.32 9.02 25.78
N ARG A 75 9.85 8.31 24.78
CA ARG A 75 11.06 8.71 24.07
C ARG A 75 10.76 9.91 23.17
N SER A 76 11.75 10.75 22.96
CA SER A 76 11.66 11.83 21.98
C SER A 76 11.45 11.26 20.56
N VAL A 77 10.82 12.03 19.68
CA VAL A 77 10.63 11.63 18.27
C VAL A 77 11.99 11.35 17.61
N ALA A 78 13.02 12.13 17.94
CA ALA A 78 14.38 11.93 17.41
C ALA A 78 15.01 10.59 17.83
N GLU A 79 14.77 10.12 19.06
CA GLU A 79 15.26 8.80 19.50
C GLU A 79 14.52 7.66 18.79
N ARG A 80 13.22 7.83 18.48
CA ARG A 80 12.46 6.88 17.71
C ARG A 80 12.90 6.87 16.25
N ALA A 81 13.14 8.06 15.67
CA ALA A 81 13.64 8.24 14.31
C ALA A 81 14.99 7.53 14.09
N ALA A 82 15.91 7.61 15.05
CA ALA A 82 17.20 6.93 14.96
C ALA A 82 17.07 5.39 14.85
N VAL A 83 16.09 4.80 15.51
CA VAL A 83 15.81 3.35 15.38
C VAL A 83 15.24 3.03 13.99
N ILE A 84 14.34 3.88 13.47
CA ILE A 84 13.76 3.73 12.13
C ILE A 84 14.83 3.87 11.05
N GLU A 85 15.72 4.86 11.16
CA GLU A 85 16.85 5.06 10.25
C GLU A 85 17.76 3.83 10.24
N ARG A 86 18.16 3.35 11.43
CA ARG A 86 18.98 2.13 11.55
C ARG A 86 18.30 0.89 10.96
N PHE A 87 16.99 0.77 11.09
CA PHE A 87 16.22 -0.31 10.44
C PHE A 87 16.32 -0.22 8.91
N GLY A 88 16.18 0.98 8.34
CA GLY A 88 16.35 1.20 6.89
C GLY A 88 17.75 0.79 6.41
N ASP A 89 18.82 1.13 7.18
CA ASP A 89 20.19 0.71 6.90
C ASP A 89 20.33 -0.82 6.86
N LEU A 90 19.72 -1.51 7.84
CA LEU A 90 19.77 -2.98 7.92
C LEU A 90 19.02 -3.63 6.74
N VAL A 91 17.86 -3.10 6.35
CA VAL A 91 17.15 -3.60 5.16
C VAL A 91 18.02 -3.46 3.91
N ALA A 92 18.73 -2.34 3.76
CA ALA A 92 19.65 -2.15 2.63
C ALA A 92 20.89 -3.07 2.72
N GLU A 93 21.40 -3.33 3.93
CA GLU A 93 22.54 -4.24 4.18
C GLU A 93 22.17 -5.70 3.86
N TYR A 94 21.00 -6.16 4.30
CA TYR A 94 20.51 -7.54 4.11
C TYR A 94 19.70 -7.74 2.82
N ARG A 95 19.75 -6.79 1.86
CA ARG A 95 18.87 -6.77 0.68
C ARG A 95 18.88 -8.07 -0.12
N GLU A 96 20.04 -8.70 -0.35
CA GLU A 96 20.12 -9.90 -1.17
C GLU A 96 19.37 -11.07 -0.51
N TRP A 97 19.53 -11.24 0.80
CA TRP A 97 18.82 -12.24 1.57
C TRP A 97 17.31 -11.97 1.62
N LEU A 98 16.90 -10.70 1.81
CA LEU A 98 15.49 -10.31 1.78
C LEU A 98 14.86 -10.56 0.40
N LEU A 99 15.60 -10.29 -0.68
CA LEU A 99 15.16 -10.63 -2.04
C LEU A 99 14.88 -12.13 -2.19
N ASP A 100 15.76 -12.98 -1.65
CA ASP A 100 15.59 -14.42 -1.70
C ASP A 100 14.35 -14.88 -0.92
N VAL A 101 14.12 -14.33 0.28
CA VAL A 101 12.91 -14.62 1.08
C VAL A 101 11.64 -14.19 0.35
N VAL A 102 11.61 -12.94 -0.19
CA VAL A 102 10.46 -12.44 -0.96
C VAL A 102 10.17 -13.33 -2.16
N GLN A 103 11.21 -13.68 -2.93
CA GLN A 103 11.03 -14.54 -4.11
C GLN A 103 10.53 -15.94 -3.73
N LEU A 104 11.06 -16.50 -2.64
CA LEU A 104 10.68 -17.81 -2.16
C LEU A 104 9.20 -17.91 -1.77
N GLU A 105 8.66 -16.87 -1.10
CA GLU A 105 7.26 -16.82 -0.67
C GLU A 105 6.29 -16.37 -1.75
N THR A 106 6.73 -15.55 -2.71
CA THR A 106 5.82 -14.91 -3.67
C THR A 106 5.96 -15.42 -5.11
N GLY A 107 7.07 -16.09 -5.43
CA GLY A 107 7.36 -16.53 -6.80
C GLY A 107 7.66 -15.41 -7.80
N LYS A 108 7.73 -14.14 -7.38
CA LYS A 108 7.95 -12.99 -8.26
C LYS A 108 9.38 -12.95 -8.82
N ALA A 109 9.57 -12.31 -9.97
CA ALA A 109 10.87 -12.06 -10.53
C ALA A 109 11.71 -11.13 -9.63
N ARG A 110 13.04 -11.34 -9.58
CA ARG A 110 13.94 -10.62 -8.66
C ARG A 110 13.88 -9.10 -8.77
N HIS A 111 13.72 -8.55 -9.98
CA HIS A 111 13.61 -7.11 -10.16
C HIS A 111 12.29 -6.53 -9.61
N HIS A 112 11.21 -7.32 -9.53
CA HIS A 112 9.97 -6.92 -8.86
C HIS A 112 10.09 -7.03 -7.33
N ALA A 113 10.82 -8.03 -6.82
CA ALA A 113 11.16 -8.10 -5.40
C ALA A 113 12.06 -6.93 -4.97
N LEU A 114 12.94 -6.45 -5.86
CA LEU A 114 13.82 -5.31 -5.59
C LEU A 114 13.01 -4.02 -5.34
N GLU A 115 11.87 -3.83 -6.00
CA GLU A 115 11.00 -2.66 -5.76
C GLU A 115 10.59 -2.56 -4.29
N GLU A 116 10.27 -3.71 -3.65
CA GLU A 116 9.92 -3.76 -2.22
C GLU A 116 11.10 -3.44 -1.31
N VAL A 117 12.25 -4.03 -1.59
CA VAL A 117 13.45 -3.86 -0.76
C VAL A 117 13.99 -2.43 -0.83
N LEU A 118 13.79 -1.72 -1.96
CA LEU A 118 14.20 -0.32 -2.10
C LEU A 118 13.23 0.64 -1.41
N ASP A 119 11.94 0.32 -1.35
CA ASP A 119 10.90 1.18 -0.79
C ASP A 119 11.07 1.41 0.72
N VAL A 120 11.39 0.35 1.48
CA VAL A 120 11.49 0.43 2.93
C VAL A 120 12.58 1.38 3.42
N PRO A 121 13.84 1.33 2.91
CA PRO A 121 14.86 2.31 3.28
C PRO A 121 14.48 3.75 2.91
N LEU A 122 13.82 3.98 1.76
CA LEU A 122 13.35 5.30 1.36
C LEU A 122 12.28 5.83 2.32
N THR A 123 11.33 5.00 2.69
CA THR A 123 10.29 5.32 3.66
C THR A 123 10.88 5.61 5.04
N CYS A 124 11.87 4.81 5.49
CA CYS A 124 12.58 5.02 6.74
C CYS A 124 13.29 6.38 6.76
N SER A 125 14.07 6.67 5.71
CA SER A 125 14.82 7.93 5.60
C SER A 125 13.87 9.14 5.62
N TYR A 126 12.81 9.12 4.80
CA TYR A 126 11.84 10.21 4.75
C TYR A 126 11.22 10.49 6.12
N TYR A 127 10.70 9.46 6.78
CA TYR A 127 10.03 9.66 8.08
C TYR A 127 11.01 9.94 9.22
N ALA A 128 12.25 9.42 9.17
CA ALA A 128 13.26 9.77 10.17
C ALA A 128 13.67 11.26 10.08
N ASP A 129 13.78 11.78 8.87
CA ASP A 129 14.17 13.17 8.62
C ASP A 129 13.02 14.16 8.91
N GLU A 130 11.84 13.91 8.34
CA GLU A 130 10.73 14.85 8.34
C GLU A 130 9.76 14.66 9.51
N GLY A 131 9.66 13.44 10.04
CA GLY A 131 8.70 13.08 11.09
C GLY A 131 8.82 13.92 12.37
N PRO A 132 10.03 14.29 12.87
CA PRO A 132 10.16 15.17 14.01
C PRO A 132 9.48 16.53 13.81
N SER A 133 9.52 17.08 12.60
CA SER A 133 8.85 18.35 12.28
C SER A 133 7.33 18.18 12.17
N MET A 134 6.86 17.06 11.63
CA MET A 134 5.44 16.75 11.45
C MET A 134 4.69 16.51 12.76
N LEU A 135 5.40 16.04 13.79
CA LEU A 135 4.87 15.71 15.11
C LEU A 135 5.19 16.81 16.17
N ALA A 136 5.84 17.88 15.75
CA ALA A 136 6.11 19.00 16.64
C ALA A 136 4.83 19.74 17.04
N ASP A 137 4.83 20.27 18.26
CA ASP A 137 3.73 21.12 18.74
C ASP A 137 3.52 22.34 17.83
N GLU A 138 2.29 22.57 17.43
CA GLU A 138 1.92 23.66 16.54
C GLU A 138 1.23 24.79 17.31
N SER A 139 1.83 25.98 17.31
CA SER A 139 1.19 27.16 17.89
C SER A 139 -0.02 27.61 17.04
N ARG A 140 -1.12 27.89 17.69
CA ARG A 140 -2.38 28.38 17.08
C ARG A 140 -2.81 29.67 17.74
N SER A 141 -3.47 30.52 16.97
CA SER A 141 -4.06 31.75 17.51
C SER A 141 -5.22 31.42 18.46
N GLY A 142 -5.16 31.94 19.69
CA GLY A 142 -6.29 31.88 20.62
C GLY A 142 -7.47 32.75 20.15
N ALA A 143 -8.65 32.45 20.68
CA ALA A 143 -9.87 33.16 20.32
C ALA A 143 -9.84 34.66 20.68
N ILE A 144 -9.14 35.04 21.74
CA ILE A 144 -8.98 36.41 22.20
C ILE A 144 -7.49 36.79 22.14
N PRO A 145 -7.08 37.66 21.20
CA PRO A 145 -5.69 38.09 21.06
C PRO A 145 -5.13 38.60 22.39
N LEU A 146 -3.89 38.27 22.70
CA LEU A 146 -3.13 38.61 23.91
C LEU A 146 -3.69 38.01 25.21
N ALA A 147 -4.94 37.57 25.25
CA ALA A 147 -5.56 36.97 26.43
C ALA A 147 -5.62 35.44 26.41
N SER A 148 -5.47 34.84 25.25
CA SER A 148 -5.43 33.39 25.09
C SER A 148 -4.49 32.96 23.99
N ASP A 149 -3.92 31.77 24.13
CA ASP A 149 -3.14 31.04 23.14
C ASP A 149 -3.61 29.59 23.08
N ALA A 150 -3.28 28.92 22.01
CA ALA A 150 -3.55 27.51 21.83
C ALA A 150 -2.34 26.81 21.21
N THR A 151 -2.13 25.56 21.59
CA THR A 151 -1.14 24.67 21.02
C THR A 151 -1.83 23.38 20.61
N VAL A 152 -1.49 22.87 19.44
CA VAL A 152 -1.87 21.50 19.03
C VAL A 152 -0.68 20.61 19.30
N SER A 153 -0.87 19.59 20.10
CA SER A 153 0.08 18.50 20.33
C SER A 153 -0.45 17.20 19.73
N TYR A 154 0.42 16.25 19.47
CA TYR A 154 0.11 14.98 18.82
C TYR A 154 0.44 13.81 19.75
N ASP A 155 -0.58 13.13 20.25
CA ASP A 155 -0.43 11.97 21.11
C ASP A 155 -0.54 10.68 20.29
N PRO A 156 0.28 9.62 20.51
CA PRO A 156 0.13 8.34 19.84
C PRO A 156 -1.19 7.67 20.20
N LEU A 157 -1.79 6.94 19.27
CA LEU A 157 -3.08 6.25 19.45
C LEU A 157 -2.98 5.09 20.45
N GLY A 158 -1.85 4.37 20.47
CA GLY A 158 -1.63 3.21 21.34
C GLY A 158 -1.08 2.01 20.59
N VAL A 159 -1.91 1.03 20.24
CA VAL A 159 -1.54 -0.15 19.45
C VAL A 159 -2.23 -0.10 18.09
N VAL A 160 -1.44 -0.20 17.03
CA VAL A 160 -1.90 -0.26 15.64
C VAL A 160 -1.90 -1.70 15.16
N GLY A 161 -3.02 -2.17 14.63
CA GLY A 161 -3.10 -3.43 13.89
C GLY A 161 -2.77 -3.18 12.42
N VAL A 162 -1.81 -3.92 11.87
CA VAL A 162 -1.48 -3.90 10.44
C VAL A 162 -1.86 -5.25 9.84
N ILE A 163 -2.77 -5.26 8.87
CA ILE A 163 -3.15 -6.46 8.12
C ILE A 163 -2.60 -6.29 6.71
N SER A 164 -1.55 -7.05 6.39
CA SER A 164 -0.82 -6.91 5.12
C SER A 164 -1.07 -8.09 4.19
N PRO A 165 -1.16 -7.85 2.86
CA PRO A 165 -1.40 -8.87 1.86
C PRO A 165 -0.11 -9.58 1.44
N TRP A 166 -0.26 -10.56 0.57
CA TRP A 166 0.80 -11.43 0.07
C TRP A 166 1.58 -10.89 -1.14
N ASN A 167 1.01 -9.93 -1.88
CA ASN A 167 1.56 -9.55 -3.19
C ASN A 167 2.83 -8.69 -3.13
N TYR A 168 2.92 -7.79 -2.15
CA TYR A 168 4.11 -7.00 -1.80
C TYR A 168 4.33 -7.05 -0.28
N PRO A 169 4.62 -8.25 0.26
CA PRO A 169 4.53 -8.52 1.71
C PRO A 169 5.59 -7.78 2.53
N LEU A 170 6.76 -7.47 1.95
CA LEU A 170 7.81 -6.72 2.62
C LEU A 170 7.37 -5.26 2.79
N THR A 171 7.06 -4.59 1.70
CA THR A 171 6.76 -3.16 1.73
C THR A 171 5.42 -2.86 2.40
N LEU A 172 4.37 -3.65 2.11
CA LEU A 172 3.03 -3.40 2.65
C LEU A 172 2.88 -3.72 4.16
N ALA A 173 3.77 -4.53 4.72
CA ALA A 173 3.88 -4.68 6.17
C ALA A 173 4.58 -3.48 6.82
N MET A 174 5.52 -2.81 6.12
CA MET A 174 6.39 -1.79 6.71
C MET A 174 5.92 -0.36 6.46
N THR A 175 5.32 -0.05 5.32
CA THR A 175 4.86 1.32 5.01
C THR A 175 3.83 1.87 6.00
N ASP A 176 3.09 1.00 6.70
CA ASP A 176 2.21 1.35 7.81
C ASP A 176 2.91 1.25 9.17
N THR A 177 3.77 0.25 9.34
CA THR A 177 4.51 0.00 10.59
C THR A 177 5.49 1.12 10.91
N ILE A 178 6.26 1.59 9.92
CA ILE A 178 7.29 2.63 10.11
C ILE A 178 6.70 3.93 10.68
N PRO A 179 5.71 4.58 10.04
CA PRO A 179 5.13 5.80 10.59
C PRO A 179 4.37 5.57 11.90
N ALA A 180 3.72 4.41 12.10
CA ALA A 180 3.06 4.08 13.36
C ALA A 180 4.06 4.00 14.53
N LEU A 181 5.20 3.32 14.34
CA LEU A 181 6.28 3.25 15.34
C LEU A 181 6.89 4.63 15.60
N LEU A 182 7.16 5.41 14.55
CA LEU A 182 7.71 6.76 14.69
C LEU A 182 6.76 7.68 15.46
N ALA A 183 5.45 7.58 15.22
CA ALA A 183 4.43 8.31 15.97
C ALA A 183 4.38 7.94 17.46
N GLY A 184 5.02 6.84 17.88
CA GLY A 184 5.08 6.39 19.27
C GLY A 184 4.10 5.29 19.62
N ASN A 185 3.49 4.66 18.61
CA ASN A 185 2.62 3.50 18.81
C ASN A 185 3.43 2.20 18.89
N ALA A 186 2.80 1.14 19.38
CA ALA A 186 3.21 -0.23 19.11
C ALA A 186 2.41 -0.79 17.94
N VAL A 187 2.91 -1.83 17.29
CA VAL A 187 2.27 -2.44 16.12
C VAL A 187 2.14 -3.95 16.32
N VAL A 188 0.97 -4.49 15.98
CA VAL A 188 0.78 -5.93 15.81
C VAL A 188 0.40 -6.18 14.36
N CYS A 189 1.30 -6.88 13.64
CA CYS A 189 1.14 -7.18 12.23
C CYS A 189 0.56 -8.59 12.04
N LYS A 190 -0.48 -8.69 11.22
CA LYS A 190 -0.99 -9.96 10.65
C LYS A 190 -0.59 -10.00 9.19
N PRO A 191 0.53 -10.65 8.83
CA PRO A 191 0.85 -10.91 7.43
C PRO A 191 -0.12 -11.93 6.83
N ASP A 192 -0.22 -11.97 5.51
CA ASP A 192 -0.93 -13.05 4.83
C ASP A 192 -0.31 -14.41 5.19
N GLU A 193 -1.11 -15.45 5.30
CA GLU A 193 -0.69 -16.80 5.69
C GLU A 193 0.23 -17.46 4.67
N ARG A 194 0.27 -16.96 3.44
CA ARG A 194 1.15 -17.45 2.36
C ARG A 194 2.55 -16.84 2.43
N THR A 195 2.69 -15.66 3.07
CA THR A 195 3.94 -14.90 3.08
C THR A 195 4.33 -14.38 4.47
N PRO A 196 4.37 -15.24 5.51
CA PRO A 196 4.67 -14.82 6.87
C PRO A 196 6.17 -14.62 7.14
N PHE A 197 7.07 -15.33 6.44
CA PHE A 197 8.49 -15.34 6.77
C PHE A 197 9.17 -14.01 6.51
N ILE A 198 8.76 -13.28 5.47
CA ILE A 198 9.33 -11.94 5.22
C ILE A 198 8.98 -10.95 6.35
N ALA A 199 7.74 -11.00 6.88
CA ALA A 199 7.37 -10.17 8.02
C ALA A 199 8.15 -10.56 9.29
N LEU A 200 8.41 -11.85 9.50
CA LEU A 200 9.23 -12.36 10.60
C LEU A 200 10.71 -11.94 10.46
N ALA A 201 11.25 -11.96 9.23
CA ALA A 201 12.58 -11.45 8.93
C ALA A 201 12.72 -9.96 9.25
N LEU A 202 11.71 -9.16 8.91
CA LEU A 202 11.67 -7.73 9.23
C LEU A 202 11.57 -7.47 10.73
N ALA A 203 10.88 -8.34 11.49
CA ALA A 203 10.85 -8.27 12.94
C ALA A 203 12.25 -8.52 13.56
N ASP A 204 13.06 -9.40 12.96
CA ASP A 204 14.46 -9.60 13.35
C ASP A 204 15.26 -8.32 13.16
N LEU A 205 15.19 -7.72 11.97
CA LEU A 205 15.92 -6.52 11.65
C LEU A 205 15.48 -5.31 12.51
N LEU A 206 14.18 -5.17 12.81
CA LEU A 206 13.70 -4.15 13.76
C LEU A 206 14.28 -4.35 15.16
N SER A 207 14.38 -5.59 15.63
CA SER A 207 15.02 -5.91 16.92
C SER A 207 16.53 -5.59 16.90
N GLU A 208 17.23 -5.91 15.81
CA GLU A 208 18.66 -5.58 15.60
C GLU A 208 18.87 -4.06 15.51
N ALA A 209 17.93 -3.32 14.93
CA ALA A 209 17.93 -1.86 14.90
C ALA A 209 17.75 -1.22 16.29
N GLY A 210 17.42 -2.00 17.31
CA GLY A 210 17.24 -1.52 18.69
C GLY A 210 15.80 -1.20 19.06
N LEU A 211 14.80 -1.68 18.27
CA LEU A 211 13.40 -1.59 18.67
C LEU A 211 13.18 -2.45 19.93
N PRO A 212 12.63 -1.90 21.03
CA PRO A 212 12.34 -2.66 22.23
C PRO A 212 11.39 -3.84 22.02
N ASP A 213 11.65 -4.96 22.73
CA ASP A 213 10.79 -6.15 22.65
C ASP A 213 9.32 -5.83 22.95
N GLY A 214 8.45 -6.41 22.16
CA GLY A 214 7.01 -6.26 22.27
C GLY A 214 6.42 -5.07 21.50
N LEU A 215 7.23 -4.15 20.97
CA LEU A 215 6.70 -3.01 20.18
C LEU A 215 6.26 -3.39 18.77
N PHE A 216 6.89 -4.39 18.18
CA PHE A 216 6.44 -4.99 16.93
C PHE A 216 6.17 -6.48 17.17
N GLY A 217 4.89 -6.86 17.12
CA GLY A 217 4.42 -8.23 17.27
C GLY A 217 3.90 -8.78 15.94
N ILE A 218 4.10 -10.08 15.71
CA ILE A 218 3.50 -10.78 14.56
C ILE A 218 2.55 -11.85 15.07
N VAL A 219 1.37 -11.90 14.46
CA VAL A 219 0.36 -12.93 14.66
C VAL A 219 0.05 -13.58 13.32
N THR A 220 0.31 -14.86 13.20
CA THR A 220 0.08 -15.68 12.02
C THR A 220 -1.26 -16.41 12.14
N GLY A 221 -1.91 -16.71 11.03
CA GLY A 221 -3.20 -17.40 11.04
C GLY A 221 -4.08 -16.98 9.88
N GLU A 222 -5.13 -17.75 9.64
CA GLU A 222 -6.13 -17.45 8.62
C GLU A 222 -6.81 -16.11 8.92
N GLY A 223 -6.98 -15.29 7.87
CA GLY A 223 -7.55 -13.95 7.97
C GLY A 223 -8.90 -13.91 8.69
N ALA A 224 -9.77 -14.88 8.42
CA ALA A 224 -11.10 -14.98 9.01
C ALA A 224 -11.08 -15.29 10.53
N THR A 225 -10.02 -15.90 11.03
CA THR A 225 -9.87 -16.26 12.46
C THR A 225 -9.15 -15.17 13.24
N VAL A 226 -8.00 -14.72 12.74
CA VAL A 226 -7.09 -13.80 13.43
C VAL A 226 -7.49 -12.33 13.23
N GLY A 227 -7.98 -11.98 12.05
CA GLY A 227 -8.35 -10.61 11.70
C GLY A 227 -9.36 -9.98 12.66
N PRO A 228 -10.54 -10.59 12.88
CA PRO A 228 -11.53 -10.04 13.80
C PRO A 228 -11.01 -9.86 15.23
N ALA A 229 -10.22 -10.80 15.74
CA ALA A 229 -9.64 -10.71 17.08
C ALA A 229 -8.63 -9.54 17.19
N LEU A 230 -7.87 -9.26 16.11
CA LEU A 230 -6.95 -8.14 16.07
C LEU A 230 -7.71 -6.80 16.05
N ILE A 231 -8.73 -6.67 15.21
CA ILE A 231 -9.54 -5.43 15.09
C ILE A 231 -10.25 -5.11 16.41
N ASP A 232 -10.69 -6.14 17.16
CA ASP A 232 -11.35 -5.94 18.46
C ASP A 232 -10.38 -5.51 19.58
N ALA A 233 -9.08 -5.70 19.40
CA ALA A 233 -8.09 -5.49 20.47
C ALA A 233 -7.24 -4.22 20.30
N VAL A 234 -7.15 -3.65 19.07
CA VAL A 234 -6.28 -2.52 18.74
C VAL A 234 -6.99 -1.17 18.80
N ASP A 235 -6.23 -0.09 18.73
CA ASP A 235 -6.73 1.30 18.76
C ASP A 235 -6.87 1.90 17.36
N TYR A 236 -6.26 1.27 16.36
CA TYR A 236 -6.33 1.63 14.94
C TYR A 236 -6.05 0.41 14.07
N VAL A 237 -6.67 0.30 12.90
CA VAL A 237 -6.38 -0.75 11.93
C VAL A 237 -5.98 -0.15 10.57
N ALA A 238 -4.82 -0.57 10.07
CA ALA A 238 -4.39 -0.38 8.70
C ALA A 238 -4.56 -1.69 7.94
N PHE A 239 -5.37 -1.68 6.90
CA PHE A 239 -5.69 -2.87 6.10
C PHE A 239 -5.32 -2.63 4.64
N THR A 240 -4.60 -3.57 4.05
CA THR A 240 -4.38 -3.64 2.60
C THR A 240 -4.86 -5.00 2.11
N GLY A 241 -5.74 -5.01 1.09
CA GLY A 241 -6.33 -6.24 0.56
C GLY A 241 -7.52 -6.01 -0.37
N GLY A 242 -8.31 -7.05 -0.61
CA GLY A 242 -9.49 -6.95 -1.49
C GLY A 242 -10.62 -6.10 -0.91
N THR A 243 -11.37 -5.43 -1.79
CA THR A 243 -12.43 -4.47 -1.44
C THR A 243 -13.50 -5.05 -0.53
N GLU A 244 -13.99 -6.25 -0.80
CA GLU A 244 -15.04 -6.89 0.02
C GLU A 244 -14.58 -7.19 1.45
N THR A 245 -13.33 -7.66 1.59
CA THR A 245 -12.73 -7.84 2.93
C THR A 245 -12.54 -6.49 3.62
N GLY A 246 -12.11 -5.46 2.87
CA GLY A 246 -11.98 -4.09 3.37
C GLY A 246 -13.30 -3.53 3.94
N ARG A 247 -14.43 -3.77 3.26
CA ARG A 247 -15.77 -3.41 3.76
C ARG A 247 -16.09 -4.09 5.09
N THR A 248 -15.78 -5.38 5.21
CA THR A 248 -15.96 -6.16 6.46
C THR A 248 -15.11 -5.61 7.60
N VAL A 249 -13.83 -5.30 7.33
CA VAL A 249 -12.90 -4.69 8.32
C VAL A 249 -13.38 -3.30 8.73
N ALA A 250 -13.87 -2.49 7.77
CA ALA A 250 -14.40 -1.16 8.04
C ALA A 250 -15.64 -1.20 8.95
N GLU A 251 -16.54 -2.16 8.70
CA GLU A 251 -17.73 -2.36 9.53
C GLU A 251 -17.35 -2.69 10.98
N GLN A 252 -16.38 -3.60 11.17
CA GLN A 252 -15.93 -3.98 12.52
C GLN A 252 -15.18 -2.84 13.22
N ALA A 253 -14.28 -2.13 12.51
CA ALA A 253 -13.60 -0.96 13.05
C ALA A 253 -14.62 0.13 13.48
N GLY A 254 -15.64 0.37 12.66
CA GLY A 254 -16.71 1.31 12.98
C GLY A 254 -17.54 0.89 14.21
N ARG A 255 -17.81 -0.40 14.41
CA ARG A 255 -18.47 -0.90 15.63
C ARG A 255 -17.63 -0.66 16.89
N ASN A 256 -16.31 -0.77 16.76
CA ASN A 256 -15.37 -0.57 17.87
C ASN A 256 -15.01 0.93 18.05
N LEU A 257 -15.46 1.83 17.17
CA LEU A 257 -15.12 3.25 17.14
C LEU A 257 -13.61 3.52 17.10
N ILE A 258 -12.84 2.66 16.46
CA ILE A 258 -11.42 2.85 16.22
C ILE A 258 -11.17 3.49 14.85
N GLY A 259 -10.05 4.22 14.71
CA GLY A 259 -9.60 4.73 13.43
C GLY A 259 -9.19 3.60 12.49
N CYS A 260 -9.31 3.85 11.18
CA CYS A 260 -8.91 2.88 10.17
C CYS A 260 -8.43 3.55 8.88
N SER A 261 -7.60 2.82 8.12
CA SER A 261 -7.22 3.16 6.76
C SER A 261 -7.22 1.92 5.89
N PHE A 262 -7.59 2.10 4.62
CA PHE A 262 -7.76 1.01 3.67
C PHE A 262 -7.05 1.34 2.36
N GLU A 263 -6.23 0.41 1.90
CA GLU A 263 -5.69 0.35 0.55
C GLU A 263 -6.28 -0.90 -0.10
N LEU A 264 -7.15 -0.71 -1.09
CA LEU A 264 -7.97 -1.78 -1.66
C LEU A 264 -7.64 -1.99 -3.13
N GLY A 265 -8.49 -2.73 -3.84
CA GLY A 265 -8.30 -3.03 -5.24
C GLY A 265 -8.36 -1.81 -6.17
N GLY A 266 -8.03 -2.03 -7.44
CA GLY A 266 -8.08 -1.02 -8.47
C GLY A 266 -8.36 -1.60 -9.85
N LYS A 267 -9.12 -0.87 -10.69
CA LYS A 267 -9.28 -1.13 -12.12
C LYS A 267 -8.63 0.00 -12.91
N ASN A 268 -7.33 0.11 -12.79
CA ASN A 268 -6.59 1.31 -13.13
C ASN A 268 -6.54 1.57 -14.64
N PRO A 269 -6.81 2.82 -15.09
CA PRO A 269 -6.71 3.21 -16.48
C PRO A 269 -5.31 3.68 -16.85
N MET A 270 -4.89 3.38 -18.08
CA MET A 270 -3.77 4.00 -18.77
C MET A 270 -4.29 4.72 -20.02
N VAL A 271 -4.06 6.02 -20.13
CA VAL A 271 -4.51 6.85 -21.25
C VAL A 271 -3.33 7.20 -22.15
N VAL A 272 -3.41 6.86 -23.43
CA VAL A 272 -2.37 7.14 -24.44
C VAL A 272 -2.92 8.14 -25.46
N LEU A 273 -2.40 9.38 -25.45
CA LEU A 273 -2.87 10.48 -26.27
C LEU A 273 -2.33 10.41 -27.70
N GLU A 274 -2.91 11.22 -28.60
CA GLU A 274 -2.55 11.30 -30.02
C GLU A 274 -1.11 11.74 -30.29
N ASP A 275 -0.48 12.44 -29.34
CA ASP A 275 0.90 12.90 -29.43
C ASP A 275 1.91 11.99 -28.72
N ALA A 276 1.44 10.94 -28.02
CA ALA A 276 2.30 10.06 -27.26
C ALA A 276 3.37 9.37 -28.12
N ASP A 277 4.56 9.19 -27.56
CA ASP A 277 5.59 8.30 -28.12
C ASP A 277 5.17 6.84 -27.91
N VAL A 278 4.76 6.20 -28.99
CA VAL A 278 4.16 4.86 -28.99
C VAL A 278 5.07 3.80 -28.38
N GLU A 279 6.36 3.83 -28.70
CA GLU A 279 7.32 2.84 -28.21
C GLU A 279 7.54 2.99 -26.69
N THR A 280 7.57 4.24 -26.21
CA THR A 280 7.70 4.52 -24.77
C THR A 280 6.44 4.15 -24.02
N ALA A 281 5.25 4.46 -24.56
CA ALA A 281 3.97 4.08 -23.97
C ALA A 281 3.81 2.55 -23.92
N ALA A 282 4.16 1.84 -25.00
CA ALA A 282 4.11 0.37 -25.05
C ALA A 282 5.05 -0.30 -24.03
N ARG A 283 6.27 0.22 -23.86
CA ARG A 283 7.18 -0.24 -22.79
C ARG A 283 6.60 0.02 -21.39
N GLY A 284 5.99 1.20 -21.21
CA GLY A 284 5.28 1.53 -19.97
C GLY A 284 4.11 0.61 -19.69
N ALA A 285 3.32 0.25 -20.70
CA ALA A 285 2.23 -0.71 -20.60
C ALA A 285 2.75 -2.10 -20.19
N VAL A 286 3.83 -2.60 -20.82
CA VAL A 286 4.47 -3.87 -20.43
C VAL A 286 4.91 -3.83 -18.96
N LYS A 287 5.63 -2.77 -18.56
CA LYS A 287 6.07 -2.62 -17.17
C LYS A 287 4.88 -2.55 -16.21
N GLY A 288 3.88 -1.74 -16.51
CA GLY A 288 2.74 -1.53 -15.63
C GLY A 288 1.87 -2.77 -15.47
N ALA A 289 1.41 -3.34 -16.60
CA ALA A 289 0.43 -4.41 -16.60
C ALA A 289 0.99 -5.79 -16.18
N PHE A 290 2.30 -6.02 -16.35
CA PHE A 290 2.88 -7.35 -16.11
C PHE A 290 3.90 -7.40 -14.96
N THR A 291 4.16 -6.29 -14.28
CA THR A 291 4.90 -6.29 -13.01
C THR A 291 4.25 -7.26 -12.02
N ASN A 292 5.06 -8.10 -11.38
CA ASN A 292 4.61 -9.13 -10.43
C ASN A 292 3.49 -10.04 -11.00
N ALA A 293 3.53 -10.34 -12.31
CA ALA A 293 2.47 -11.06 -13.02
C ALA A 293 1.09 -10.36 -12.90
N GLY A 294 1.04 -9.02 -12.89
CA GLY A 294 -0.18 -8.24 -12.72
C GLY A 294 -0.75 -8.22 -11.30
N GLN A 295 -0.11 -8.86 -10.34
CA GLN A 295 -0.53 -8.93 -8.94
C GLN A 295 -0.11 -7.66 -8.18
N LEU A 296 -0.53 -6.52 -8.69
CA LEU A 296 -0.22 -5.18 -8.18
C LEU A 296 -1.47 -4.31 -8.24
N CYS A 297 -1.91 -3.80 -7.10
CA CYS A 297 -3.07 -2.91 -7.02
C CYS A 297 -2.95 -1.63 -7.88
N LEU A 298 -1.73 -1.23 -8.25
CA LEU A 298 -1.44 -0.07 -9.12
C LEU A 298 -1.32 -0.45 -10.61
N ALA A 299 -1.41 -1.74 -10.97
CA ALA A 299 -1.26 -2.19 -12.36
C ALA A 299 -2.37 -1.62 -13.24
N PRO A 300 -2.07 -1.06 -14.43
CA PRO A 300 -3.09 -0.72 -15.39
C PRO A 300 -3.73 -2.01 -15.94
N GLU A 301 -5.04 -2.12 -15.84
CA GLU A 301 -5.83 -3.21 -16.40
C GLU A 301 -6.69 -2.78 -17.58
N ARG A 302 -6.89 -1.45 -17.77
CA ARG A 302 -7.63 -0.85 -18.89
C ARG A 302 -6.75 0.17 -19.59
N ILE A 303 -6.46 -0.03 -20.88
CA ILE A 303 -5.65 0.90 -21.68
C ILE A 303 -6.54 1.55 -22.73
N TYR A 304 -6.67 2.87 -22.68
CA TYR A 304 -7.40 3.70 -23.60
C TYR A 304 -6.42 4.42 -24.53
N VAL A 305 -6.47 4.11 -25.83
CA VAL A 305 -5.51 4.61 -26.82
C VAL A 305 -6.24 5.44 -27.85
N HIS A 306 -5.81 6.68 -28.06
CA HIS A 306 -6.35 7.53 -29.12
C HIS A 306 -6.26 6.82 -30.49
N GLU A 307 -7.35 6.85 -31.27
CA GLU A 307 -7.48 6.09 -32.52
C GLU A 307 -6.32 6.31 -33.52
N ALA A 308 -5.77 7.52 -33.56
CA ALA A 308 -4.62 7.84 -34.39
C ALA A 308 -3.31 7.09 -34.01
N ARG A 309 -3.23 6.51 -32.82
CA ARG A 309 -2.09 5.73 -32.31
C ARG A 309 -2.41 4.25 -32.08
N TYR A 310 -3.67 3.87 -32.14
CA TYR A 310 -4.16 2.57 -31.70
C TYR A 310 -3.44 1.39 -32.36
N GLU A 311 -3.43 1.33 -33.69
CA GLU A 311 -2.79 0.22 -34.41
C GLU A 311 -1.27 0.14 -34.13
N ALA A 312 -0.58 1.28 -34.16
CA ALA A 312 0.85 1.34 -33.89
C ALA A 312 1.16 0.94 -32.44
N PHE A 313 0.34 1.36 -31.49
CA PHE A 313 0.47 0.98 -30.09
C PHE A 313 0.27 -0.53 -29.89
N LEU A 314 -0.78 -1.10 -30.46
CA LEU A 314 -1.05 -2.54 -30.40
C LEU A 314 0.12 -3.36 -30.97
N GLU A 315 0.64 -2.97 -32.15
CA GLU A 315 1.79 -3.65 -32.75
C GLU A 315 3.02 -3.61 -31.81
N ALA A 316 3.35 -2.44 -31.28
CA ALA A 316 4.47 -2.25 -30.35
C ALA A 316 4.28 -3.01 -29.04
N PHE A 317 3.08 -2.91 -28.44
CA PHE A 317 2.75 -3.53 -27.15
C PHE A 317 2.74 -5.06 -27.25
N VAL A 318 2.06 -5.63 -28.25
CA VAL A 318 2.06 -7.09 -28.50
C VAL A 318 3.47 -7.57 -28.83
N GLY A 319 4.20 -6.81 -29.66
CA GLY A 319 5.59 -7.12 -30.01
C GLY A 319 6.55 -7.12 -28.82
N ALA A 320 6.34 -6.21 -27.85
CA ALA A 320 7.11 -6.17 -26.60
C ALA A 320 6.69 -7.30 -25.64
N THR A 321 5.39 -7.53 -25.48
CA THR A 321 4.85 -8.59 -24.60
C THR A 321 5.34 -9.98 -24.98
N ARG A 322 5.40 -10.28 -26.27
CA ARG A 322 5.91 -11.58 -26.77
C ARG A 322 7.40 -11.84 -26.49
N LYS A 323 8.15 -10.82 -26.05
CA LYS A 323 9.57 -10.95 -25.69
C LYS A 323 9.77 -11.24 -24.20
N ILE A 324 8.72 -11.15 -23.40
CA ILE A 324 8.76 -11.41 -21.95
C ILE A 324 9.18 -12.85 -21.70
N ARG A 325 10.16 -13.03 -20.85
CA ARG A 325 10.65 -14.33 -20.41
C ARG A 325 9.97 -14.71 -19.11
N LEU A 326 9.13 -15.74 -19.15
CA LEU A 326 8.53 -16.33 -17.97
C LEU A 326 9.54 -17.28 -17.30
N GLY A 327 9.54 -17.30 -15.99
CA GLY A 327 10.38 -18.24 -15.26
C GLY A 327 10.68 -17.78 -13.85
N HIS A 328 11.54 -18.54 -13.20
CA HIS A 328 12.06 -18.28 -11.88
C HIS A 328 13.58 -18.41 -11.87
N ALA A 329 14.24 -17.53 -11.17
CA ALA A 329 15.64 -17.63 -10.78
C ALA A 329 15.89 -16.66 -9.60
N PHE A 330 16.80 -17.03 -8.69
CA PHE A 330 17.28 -16.12 -7.63
C PHE A 330 18.32 -15.13 -8.18
N ASP A 331 18.12 -14.71 -9.42
CA ASP A 331 18.87 -13.67 -10.12
C ASP A 331 17.96 -12.84 -11.04
N TYR A 332 18.53 -11.92 -11.83
CA TYR A 332 17.79 -11.00 -12.72
C TYR A 332 17.48 -11.59 -14.11
N GLY A 333 17.44 -12.92 -14.26
CA GLY A 333 17.21 -13.59 -15.54
C GLY A 333 15.80 -13.48 -16.09
N PRO A 334 14.77 -14.01 -15.39
CA PRO A 334 13.36 -13.94 -15.80
C PRO A 334 12.77 -12.53 -15.69
N ASP A 335 11.78 -12.24 -16.57
CA ASP A 335 11.08 -10.96 -16.58
C ASP A 335 9.79 -11.00 -15.76
N VAL A 336 9.06 -12.13 -15.74
CA VAL A 336 7.82 -12.32 -14.99
C VAL A 336 7.81 -13.67 -14.29
N GLY A 337 7.48 -13.67 -13.01
CA GLY A 337 7.35 -14.82 -12.13
C GLY A 337 5.99 -15.49 -12.21
N SER A 338 5.64 -16.28 -11.16
CA SER A 338 4.38 -17.00 -11.04
C SER A 338 3.26 -16.13 -10.44
N LEU A 339 2.03 -16.59 -10.56
CA LEU A 339 0.94 -16.24 -9.67
C LEU A 339 1.18 -16.90 -8.30
N ILE A 340 0.45 -16.43 -7.28
CA ILE A 340 0.69 -16.85 -5.88
C ILE A 340 0.28 -18.29 -5.60
N ASP A 341 -0.80 -18.78 -6.19
CA ASP A 341 -1.33 -20.11 -5.96
C ASP A 341 -2.26 -20.59 -7.09
N GLY A 342 -2.78 -21.82 -6.96
CA GLY A 342 -3.66 -22.45 -7.96
C GLY A 342 -5.04 -21.82 -8.01
N ASP A 343 -5.58 -21.36 -6.89
CA ASP A 343 -6.90 -20.73 -6.85
C ASP A 343 -6.89 -19.39 -7.58
N HIS A 344 -5.79 -18.64 -7.43
CA HIS A 344 -5.62 -17.38 -8.15
C HIS A 344 -5.35 -17.60 -9.64
N LEU A 345 -4.59 -18.63 -10.03
CA LEU A 345 -4.42 -19.04 -11.43
C LEU A 345 -5.79 -19.36 -12.08
N GLU A 346 -6.64 -20.09 -11.37
CA GLU A 346 -7.97 -20.42 -11.84
C GLU A 346 -8.84 -19.17 -12.01
N THR A 347 -8.81 -18.27 -11.03
CA THR A 347 -9.51 -16.98 -11.10
C THR A 347 -9.10 -16.19 -12.35
N VAL A 348 -7.80 -16.04 -12.61
CA VAL A 348 -7.29 -15.33 -13.81
C VAL A 348 -7.75 -16.01 -15.09
N ARG A 349 -7.73 -17.35 -15.13
CA ARG A 349 -8.20 -18.13 -16.27
C ARG A 349 -9.67 -17.88 -16.55
N GLU A 350 -10.51 -17.95 -15.51
CA GLU A 350 -11.96 -17.71 -15.63
C GLU A 350 -12.30 -16.32 -16.19
N TYR A 351 -11.57 -15.27 -15.76
CA TYR A 351 -11.76 -13.93 -16.30
C TYR A 351 -11.49 -13.86 -17.80
N VAL A 352 -10.41 -14.50 -18.27
CA VAL A 352 -10.05 -14.52 -19.69
C VAL A 352 -11.03 -15.37 -20.50
N GLU A 353 -11.38 -16.56 -20.02
CA GLU A 353 -12.32 -17.46 -20.69
C GLU A 353 -13.71 -16.81 -20.81
N SER A 354 -14.21 -16.19 -19.74
CA SER A 354 -15.49 -15.46 -19.78
C SER A 354 -15.48 -14.34 -20.81
N ALA A 355 -14.43 -13.53 -20.84
CA ALA A 355 -14.32 -12.44 -21.81
C ALA A 355 -14.28 -12.95 -23.27
N VAL A 356 -13.58 -14.06 -23.52
CA VAL A 356 -13.53 -14.68 -24.85
C VAL A 356 -14.88 -15.27 -25.25
N ASP A 357 -15.61 -15.90 -24.32
CA ASP A 357 -16.96 -16.43 -24.56
C ASP A 357 -17.94 -15.29 -24.87
N ASP A 358 -17.72 -14.10 -24.30
CA ASP A 358 -18.48 -12.87 -24.57
C ASP A 358 -18.04 -12.14 -25.85
N GLY A 359 -17.02 -12.65 -26.56
CA GLY A 359 -16.61 -12.16 -27.88
C GLY A 359 -15.28 -11.38 -27.92
N ALA A 360 -14.57 -11.27 -26.81
CA ALA A 360 -13.27 -10.60 -26.79
C ALA A 360 -12.21 -11.34 -27.62
N SER A 361 -11.27 -10.57 -28.17
CA SER A 361 -10.17 -11.06 -29.00
C SER A 361 -8.88 -11.10 -28.22
N VAL A 362 -8.23 -12.27 -28.11
CA VAL A 362 -6.90 -12.43 -27.48
C VAL A 362 -5.81 -12.15 -28.51
N LEU A 363 -5.03 -11.10 -28.32
CA LEU A 363 -3.92 -10.72 -29.21
C LEU A 363 -2.59 -11.36 -28.80
N SER A 364 -2.42 -11.65 -27.52
CA SER A 364 -1.22 -12.31 -26.96
C SER A 364 -1.61 -13.04 -25.67
N GLY A 365 -0.94 -14.18 -25.37
CA GLY A 365 -1.14 -14.91 -24.14
C GLY A 365 -2.43 -15.73 -24.08
N GLY A 366 -3.12 -15.68 -22.95
CA GLY A 366 -4.41 -16.33 -22.69
C GLY A 366 -4.32 -17.76 -22.18
N ARG A 367 -3.15 -18.22 -21.72
CA ARG A 367 -2.96 -19.62 -21.31
C ARG A 367 -2.05 -19.77 -20.09
N ALA A 368 -2.39 -20.75 -19.25
CA ALA A 368 -1.49 -21.25 -18.24
C ALA A 368 -0.24 -21.93 -18.87
N ARG A 369 0.87 -21.88 -18.16
CA ARG A 369 2.18 -22.41 -18.61
C ARG A 369 2.73 -23.48 -17.65
N PRO A 370 2.08 -24.66 -17.58
CA PRO A 370 2.51 -25.75 -16.71
C PRO A 370 3.88 -26.34 -17.10
N ASP A 371 4.38 -26.01 -18.30
CA ASP A 371 5.73 -26.33 -18.74
C ASP A 371 6.82 -25.47 -18.08
N VAL A 372 6.44 -24.32 -17.47
CA VAL A 372 7.32 -23.44 -16.70
C VAL A 372 7.24 -23.77 -15.21
N GLY A 373 6.04 -23.97 -14.69
CA GLY A 373 5.76 -24.34 -13.31
C GLY A 373 4.27 -24.32 -13.00
N PRO A 374 3.86 -24.62 -11.75
CA PRO A 374 2.47 -24.88 -11.42
C PRO A 374 1.54 -23.67 -11.63
N PHE A 375 2.02 -22.43 -11.44
CA PHE A 375 1.16 -21.25 -11.35
C PHE A 375 1.55 -20.14 -12.33
N TRP A 376 2.16 -20.44 -13.48
CA TRP A 376 2.47 -19.45 -14.51
C TRP A 376 1.32 -19.25 -15.47
N TYR A 377 1.03 -18.00 -15.76
CA TYR A 377 0.07 -17.56 -16.78
C TYR A 377 0.74 -16.60 -17.76
N GLU A 378 0.41 -16.70 -19.04
CA GLU A 378 0.99 -15.84 -20.07
C GLU A 378 0.51 -14.39 -19.92
N PRO A 379 1.41 -13.38 -20.06
CA PRO A 379 1.00 -11.99 -20.23
C PRO A 379 -0.01 -11.85 -21.36
N THR A 380 -1.22 -11.40 -21.03
CA THR A 380 -2.42 -11.49 -21.87
C THR A 380 -2.94 -10.11 -22.23
N ILE A 381 -3.14 -9.90 -23.53
CA ILE A 381 -3.70 -8.66 -24.10
C ILE A 381 -5.00 -9.03 -24.81
N LEU A 382 -6.11 -8.37 -24.41
CA LEU A 382 -7.41 -8.52 -25.04
C LEU A 382 -7.88 -7.19 -25.65
N THR A 383 -8.63 -7.32 -26.75
CA THR A 383 -9.42 -6.25 -27.38
C THR A 383 -10.87 -6.70 -27.53
N ASP A 384 -11.73 -5.82 -27.97
CA ASP A 384 -13.14 -6.09 -28.22
C ASP A 384 -13.87 -6.61 -26.95
N VAL A 385 -13.44 -6.17 -25.77
CA VAL A 385 -14.08 -6.49 -24.50
C VAL A 385 -15.27 -5.57 -24.31
N GLU A 386 -16.45 -6.14 -24.10
CA GLU A 386 -17.67 -5.37 -23.86
C GLU A 386 -17.55 -4.56 -22.55
N PRO A 387 -18.09 -3.31 -22.51
CA PRO A 387 -17.92 -2.41 -21.35
C PRO A 387 -18.50 -2.96 -20.03
N ASP A 388 -19.52 -3.80 -20.09
CA ASP A 388 -20.19 -4.42 -18.94
C ASP A 388 -19.67 -5.83 -18.62
N ALA A 389 -18.69 -6.31 -19.37
CA ALA A 389 -18.06 -7.60 -19.09
C ALA A 389 -17.35 -7.58 -17.71
N LYS A 390 -17.36 -8.72 -17.02
CA LYS A 390 -16.69 -8.88 -15.73
C LYS A 390 -15.24 -8.40 -15.80
N LEU A 391 -14.50 -8.77 -16.85
CA LEU A 391 -13.12 -8.36 -17.09
C LEU A 391 -12.96 -6.84 -17.27
N ALA A 392 -13.96 -6.10 -17.72
CA ALA A 392 -13.90 -4.65 -17.88
C ALA A 392 -14.13 -3.91 -16.56
N CYS A 393 -14.95 -4.47 -15.66
CA CYS A 393 -15.45 -3.81 -14.46
C CYS A 393 -14.69 -4.21 -13.18
N GLU A 394 -14.31 -5.48 -13.02
CA GLU A 394 -13.70 -6.01 -11.81
C GLU A 394 -12.17 -6.13 -11.93
N GLU A 395 -11.46 -5.99 -10.82
CA GLU A 395 -10.02 -6.20 -10.74
C GLU A 395 -9.68 -7.67 -11.01
N THR A 396 -8.79 -7.90 -11.98
CA THR A 396 -8.33 -9.26 -12.33
C THR A 396 -7.18 -9.73 -11.44
N PHE A 397 -6.32 -8.77 -11.04
CA PHE A 397 -5.12 -9.01 -10.24
C PHE A 397 -4.18 -10.06 -10.85
N GLY A 398 -4.12 -10.13 -12.16
CA GLY A 398 -3.34 -11.08 -12.95
C GLY A 398 -2.71 -10.41 -14.17
N PRO A 399 -1.88 -11.13 -14.95
CA PRO A 399 -1.16 -10.57 -16.10
C PRO A 399 -2.10 -10.39 -17.31
N VAL A 400 -3.21 -9.68 -17.11
CA VAL A 400 -4.30 -9.52 -18.10
C VAL A 400 -4.66 -8.05 -18.22
N VAL A 401 -4.71 -7.56 -19.45
CA VAL A 401 -5.02 -6.15 -19.73
C VAL A 401 -5.90 -6.02 -20.97
N THR A 402 -6.84 -5.07 -20.94
CA THR A 402 -7.70 -4.74 -22.06
C THR A 402 -7.23 -3.46 -22.75
N VAL A 403 -7.34 -3.40 -24.08
CA VAL A 403 -6.94 -2.24 -24.87
C VAL A 403 -8.13 -1.78 -25.73
N HIS A 404 -8.44 -0.49 -25.62
CA HIS A 404 -9.62 0.10 -26.26
C HIS A 404 -9.24 1.33 -27.06
N PRO A 405 -9.73 1.51 -28.29
CA PRO A 405 -9.61 2.78 -29.01
C PRO A 405 -10.52 3.84 -28.39
N VAL A 406 -10.09 5.10 -28.44
CA VAL A 406 -10.89 6.28 -28.09
C VAL A 406 -10.74 7.34 -29.16
N ALA A 407 -11.80 8.09 -29.45
CA ALA A 407 -11.81 9.09 -30.49
C ALA A 407 -11.02 10.36 -30.12
N ASP A 408 -11.06 10.74 -28.84
CA ASP A 408 -10.45 11.95 -28.33
C ASP A 408 -10.10 11.85 -26.83
N THR A 409 -9.57 12.92 -26.28
CA THR A 409 -9.16 13.02 -24.86
C THR A 409 -10.36 13.00 -23.92
N GLU A 410 -11.47 13.61 -24.30
CA GLU A 410 -12.70 13.70 -23.52
C GLU A 410 -13.29 12.30 -23.31
N GLU A 411 -13.39 11.50 -24.37
CA GLU A 411 -13.82 10.09 -24.25
C GLU A 411 -12.86 9.27 -23.40
N ALA A 412 -11.55 9.51 -23.53
CA ALA A 412 -10.55 8.81 -22.72
C ALA A 412 -10.73 9.09 -21.22
N ILE A 413 -10.98 10.35 -20.83
CA ILE A 413 -11.24 10.76 -19.43
C ILE A 413 -12.56 10.16 -18.95
N GLU A 414 -13.64 10.26 -19.74
CA GLU A 414 -14.94 9.70 -19.39
C GLU A 414 -14.83 8.21 -19.09
N ARG A 415 -14.21 7.44 -20.00
CA ARG A 415 -14.03 6.00 -19.80
C ARG A 415 -13.05 5.64 -18.69
N ALA A 416 -12.04 6.46 -18.44
CA ALA A 416 -11.12 6.28 -17.31
C ALA A 416 -11.87 6.40 -15.98
N ASN A 417 -12.79 7.37 -15.87
CA ASN A 417 -13.59 7.67 -14.69
C ASN A 417 -14.83 6.74 -14.53
N ASP A 418 -15.20 5.99 -15.58
CA ASP A 418 -16.30 5.02 -15.49
C ASP A 418 -15.84 3.76 -14.74
N SER A 419 -15.72 3.89 -13.44
CA SER A 419 -15.32 2.82 -12.51
C SER A 419 -15.66 3.20 -11.07
N GLU A 420 -16.01 2.21 -10.27
CA GLU A 420 -16.15 2.39 -8.81
C GLU A 420 -14.78 2.54 -8.10
N TYR A 421 -13.70 2.14 -8.77
CA TYR A 421 -12.32 2.23 -8.30
C TYR A 421 -11.65 3.56 -8.68
N GLY A 422 -10.64 3.95 -7.92
CA GLY A 422 -9.84 5.13 -8.19
C GLY A 422 -8.53 5.12 -7.42
N LEU A 423 -7.65 4.12 -7.67
CA LEU A 423 -6.37 3.99 -6.96
C LEU A 423 -5.24 4.68 -7.72
N ASN A 424 -4.96 4.24 -8.93
CA ASN A 424 -3.88 4.72 -9.77
C ASN A 424 -4.37 4.95 -11.20
N ALA A 425 -3.75 5.89 -11.90
CA ALA A 425 -3.94 6.09 -13.33
C ALA A 425 -2.63 6.57 -13.97
N SER A 426 -2.54 6.47 -15.30
CA SER A 426 -1.41 7.06 -16.02
C SER A 426 -1.83 7.71 -17.34
N VAL A 427 -1.17 8.84 -17.67
CA VAL A 427 -1.39 9.61 -18.89
C VAL A 427 -0.09 9.71 -19.69
N TRP A 428 -0.13 9.33 -20.95
CA TRP A 428 1.03 9.25 -21.83
C TRP A 428 0.92 10.28 -22.97
N THR A 429 1.87 11.20 -23.02
CA THR A 429 1.91 12.35 -23.96
C THR A 429 3.32 12.91 -24.05
N THR A 430 3.65 13.59 -25.13
CA THR A 430 4.90 14.36 -25.23
C THR A 430 4.79 15.73 -24.56
N ASP A 431 3.56 16.26 -24.37
CA ASP A 431 3.28 17.50 -23.64
C ASP A 431 2.95 17.22 -22.16
N ARG A 432 3.97 17.35 -21.30
CA ARG A 432 3.84 17.08 -19.86
C ARG A 432 2.89 18.02 -19.14
N ASP A 433 2.75 19.26 -19.60
CA ASP A 433 1.85 20.22 -18.96
C ASP A 433 0.39 19.86 -19.27
N ARG A 434 0.10 19.52 -20.53
CA ARG A 434 -1.19 18.93 -20.93
C ARG A 434 -1.47 17.62 -20.16
N GLY A 435 -0.47 16.74 -20.00
CA GLY A 435 -0.61 15.51 -19.22
C GLY A 435 -1.00 15.79 -17.77
N ARG A 436 -0.44 16.84 -17.13
CA ARG A 436 -0.82 17.28 -15.78
C ARG A 436 -2.22 17.89 -15.70
N GLU A 437 -2.67 18.56 -16.77
CA GLU A 437 -4.04 19.10 -16.85
C GLU A 437 -5.04 17.93 -16.90
N ILE A 438 -4.84 16.97 -17.79
CA ILE A 438 -5.68 15.77 -17.90
C ILE A 438 -5.67 14.96 -16.61
N ALA A 439 -4.51 14.80 -15.97
CA ALA A 439 -4.38 14.09 -14.69
C ALA A 439 -5.27 14.68 -13.58
N ARG A 440 -5.63 15.97 -13.63
CA ARG A 440 -6.55 16.59 -12.66
C ARG A 440 -8.02 16.26 -12.91
N GLU A 441 -8.34 15.75 -14.10
CA GLU A 441 -9.70 15.39 -14.51
C GLU A 441 -9.98 13.89 -14.31
N ILE A 442 -8.95 13.10 -13.95
CA ILE A 442 -9.09 11.67 -13.66
C ILE A 442 -9.34 11.46 -12.16
N ASP A 443 -10.43 10.77 -11.83
CA ASP A 443 -10.88 10.49 -10.45
C ASP A 443 -10.08 9.35 -9.80
N CYS A 444 -8.79 9.61 -9.55
CA CYS A 444 -7.87 8.68 -8.90
C CYS A 444 -7.08 9.34 -7.78
N GLY A 445 -6.66 8.55 -6.81
CA GLY A 445 -5.81 9.03 -5.74
C GLY A 445 -4.38 9.35 -6.18
N THR A 446 -3.88 8.67 -7.21
CA THR A 446 -2.56 8.91 -7.81
C THR A 446 -2.69 8.89 -9.33
N VAL A 447 -2.15 9.90 -10.02
CA VAL A 447 -2.07 9.92 -11.49
C VAL A 447 -0.65 10.22 -11.92
N CYS A 448 -0.04 9.31 -12.67
CA CYS A 448 1.30 9.42 -13.20
C CYS A 448 1.29 9.97 -14.63
N VAL A 449 2.27 10.79 -15.00
CA VAL A 449 2.47 11.25 -16.39
C VAL A 449 3.73 10.61 -16.95
N ASN A 450 3.57 9.83 -18.01
CA ASN A 450 4.64 9.08 -18.69
C ASN A 450 5.37 8.03 -17.82
N ASP A 451 4.68 7.51 -16.83
CA ASP A 451 5.10 6.37 -16.02
C ASP A 451 3.85 5.62 -15.55
N PRO A 452 3.84 4.27 -15.45
CA PRO A 452 2.63 3.55 -15.10
C PRO A 452 2.22 3.68 -13.63
N TYR A 453 3.17 3.73 -12.69
CA TYR A 453 2.91 3.81 -11.24
C TYR A 453 4.13 4.19 -10.41
N THR A 454 5.35 3.95 -10.92
CA THR A 454 6.59 3.97 -10.12
C THR A 454 6.87 5.36 -9.54
N VAL A 455 6.71 6.41 -10.35
CA VAL A 455 6.97 7.79 -9.90
C VAL A 455 5.95 8.27 -8.88
N GLY A 456 4.71 7.75 -8.92
CA GLY A 456 3.69 8.03 -7.93
C GLY A 456 3.97 7.31 -6.60
N TRP A 457 4.31 6.02 -6.67
CA TRP A 457 4.68 5.25 -5.48
C TRP A 457 5.94 5.78 -4.80
N ALA A 458 6.99 6.07 -5.56
CA ALA A 458 8.26 6.56 -5.04
C ALA A 458 8.22 8.02 -4.53
N ALA A 459 7.11 8.73 -4.72
CA ALA A 459 6.91 10.07 -4.17
C ALA A 459 6.49 9.99 -2.68
N ILE A 460 7.40 9.51 -1.81
CA ILE A 460 7.11 9.24 -0.39
C ILE A 460 6.65 10.49 0.37
N ASP A 461 7.01 11.67 -0.06
CA ASP A 461 6.61 12.96 0.53
C ASP A 461 5.19 13.41 0.05
N ALA A 462 4.60 12.74 -0.93
CA ALA A 462 3.26 13.03 -1.43
C ALA A 462 2.25 11.99 -0.92
N PRO A 463 1.01 12.41 -0.55
CA PRO A 463 0.00 11.45 -0.10
C PRO A 463 -0.38 10.48 -1.23
N MET A 464 -0.42 9.20 -0.91
CA MET A 464 -0.83 8.10 -1.79
C MET A 464 -2.04 7.37 -1.18
N GLY A 465 -2.96 6.90 -2.01
CA GLY A 465 -4.12 6.11 -1.59
C GLY A 465 -5.32 6.29 -2.50
N GLY A 466 -6.23 5.32 -2.49
CA GLY A 466 -7.39 5.27 -3.36
C GLY A 466 -8.54 6.20 -2.96
N VAL A 467 -9.46 6.41 -3.90
CA VAL A 467 -10.80 6.99 -3.69
C VAL A 467 -11.86 5.95 -4.10
N GLY A 468 -13.13 6.19 -3.76
CA GLY A 468 -14.21 5.23 -4.03
C GLY A 468 -13.94 3.87 -3.39
N ASP A 469 -14.11 2.81 -4.14
CA ASP A 469 -13.92 1.43 -3.70
C ASP A 469 -12.45 1.00 -3.58
N SER A 470 -11.51 1.89 -3.94
CA SER A 470 -10.07 1.65 -3.80
C SER A 470 -9.51 2.03 -2.44
N GLY A 471 -10.26 2.65 -1.54
CA GLY A 471 -9.76 2.82 -0.20
C GLY A 471 -10.21 4.07 0.55
N LEU A 472 -9.67 4.19 1.78
CA LEU A 472 -9.94 5.26 2.72
C LEU A 472 -8.66 5.68 3.43
N GLY A 473 -8.42 6.97 3.51
CA GLY A 473 -7.19 7.52 4.11
C GLY A 473 -6.11 7.76 3.07
N ARG A 474 -4.91 8.09 3.54
CA ARG A 474 -3.73 8.30 2.69
C ARG A 474 -2.50 7.71 3.35
N ARG A 475 -1.68 7.05 2.56
CA ARG A 475 -0.34 6.59 2.90
C ARG A 475 0.67 7.63 2.42
N HIS A 476 1.91 7.57 2.85
CA HIS A 476 2.97 8.50 2.52
C HIS A 476 2.69 9.95 2.99
N GLY A 477 3.66 10.83 2.83
CA GLY A 477 3.57 12.22 3.24
C GLY A 477 3.26 12.44 4.72
N PRO A 478 2.94 13.67 5.11
CA PRO A 478 2.48 13.98 6.46
C PRO A 478 1.18 13.26 6.86
N GLU A 479 0.30 13.00 5.91
CA GLU A 479 -0.96 12.29 6.10
C GLU A 479 -0.72 10.86 6.56
N GLY A 480 0.25 10.16 5.98
CA GLY A 480 0.63 8.79 6.33
C GLY A 480 1.17 8.66 7.75
N LEU A 481 1.79 9.71 8.29
CA LEU A 481 2.26 9.75 9.69
C LEU A 481 1.15 10.20 10.65
N ARG A 482 0.44 11.28 10.31
CA ARG A 482 -0.52 11.93 11.21
C ARG A 482 -1.79 11.10 11.45
N ARG A 483 -2.10 10.13 10.63
CA ARG A 483 -3.21 9.20 10.89
C ARG A 483 -3.00 8.29 12.10
N TYR A 484 -1.76 8.19 12.60
CA TYR A 484 -1.38 7.38 13.76
C TYR A 484 -1.26 8.18 15.06
N VAL A 485 -1.76 9.41 15.09
CA VAL A 485 -1.79 10.27 16.27
C VAL A 485 -3.14 10.96 16.45
N ASP A 486 -3.50 11.24 17.69
CA ASP A 486 -4.60 12.13 18.04
C ASP A 486 -4.09 13.55 18.24
N ALA A 487 -4.69 14.50 17.52
CA ALA A 487 -4.42 15.92 17.70
C ALA A 487 -5.14 16.45 18.93
N LYS A 488 -4.40 16.92 19.94
CA LYS A 488 -4.93 17.49 21.17
C LYS A 488 -4.74 19.00 21.18
N THR A 489 -5.82 19.75 21.42
CA THR A 489 -5.73 21.20 21.64
C THR A 489 -5.53 21.53 23.11
N ILE A 490 -4.42 22.21 23.43
CA ILE A 490 -4.12 22.77 24.74
C ILE A 490 -4.35 24.28 24.64
N ALA A 491 -5.43 24.78 25.24
CA ALA A 491 -5.75 26.21 25.22
C ALA A 491 -5.51 26.84 26.60
N THR A 492 -4.79 27.97 26.61
CA THR A 492 -4.43 28.69 27.83
C THR A 492 -5.10 30.05 27.85
N SER A 493 -5.74 30.38 28.95
CA SER A 493 -6.20 31.74 29.24
C SER A 493 -5.19 32.46 30.15
N ARG A 494 -4.70 33.60 29.71
CA ARG A 494 -3.72 34.43 30.46
C ARG A 494 -4.38 35.34 31.47
N ILE A 495 -5.72 35.49 31.42
CA ILE A 495 -6.49 36.41 32.25
C ILE A 495 -7.49 35.71 33.19
N GLY A 496 -7.40 34.34 33.27
CA GLY A 496 -8.39 33.54 34.02
C GLY A 496 -9.65 33.23 33.21
N PRO A 497 -10.74 32.85 33.86
CA PRO A 497 -12.01 32.61 33.16
C PRO A 497 -12.44 33.80 32.30
N ILE A 498 -12.82 33.51 31.05
CA ILE A 498 -13.31 34.54 30.12
C ILE A 498 -14.77 34.80 30.45
N ASP A 499 -15.00 35.67 31.44
CA ASP A 499 -16.33 36.07 31.92
C ASP A 499 -16.30 37.56 32.24
N ALA A 500 -17.50 38.15 32.53
CA ALA A 500 -17.60 39.54 32.94
C ALA A 500 -16.85 39.76 34.26
N PRO A 501 -15.82 40.64 34.31
CA PRO A 501 -15.11 40.92 35.55
C PRO A 501 -16.04 41.45 36.63
N PRO A 502 -15.69 41.28 37.92
CA PRO A 502 -16.48 41.85 39.00
C PRO A 502 -16.75 43.36 38.80
N GLY A 503 -18.00 43.76 38.85
CA GLY A 503 -18.43 45.15 38.65
C GLY A 503 -18.75 45.51 37.18
N VAL A 504 -18.51 44.63 36.23
CA VAL A 504 -18.87 44.82 34.82
C VAL A 504 -20.18 44.11 34.51
N SER A 505 -21.19 44.85 33.99
CA SER A 505 -22.46 44.21 33.65
C SER A 505 -22.28 43.21 32.49
N PRO A 506 -22.93 42.02 32.51
CA PRO A 506 -22.86 41.03 31.43
C PRO A 506 -23.21 41.62 30.06
N ARG A 507 -24.09 42.56 29.99
CA ARG A 507 -24.53 43.27 28.78
C ARG A 507 -23.39 44.12 28.18
N TRP A 508 -22.61 44.77 29.01
CA TRP A 508 -21.47 45.58 28.57
C TRP A 508 -20.30 44.73 28.16
N PHE A 509 -20.01 43.66 28.91
CA PHE A 509 -19.03 42.65 28.54
C PHE A 509 -19.34 42.03 27.16
N ALA A 510 -20.58 41.61 26.93
CA ALA A 510 -21.01 41.07 25.63
C ALA A 510 -20.79 42.07 24.47
N ARG A 511 -21.00 43.36 24.69
CA ARG A 511 -20.74 44.41 23.68
C ARG A 511 -19.24 44.55 23.37
N ILE A 512 -18.36 44.47 24.37
CA ILE A 512 -16.93 44.51 24.18
C ILE A 512 -16.52 43.30 23.37
N MET A 513 -16.95 42.10 23.75
CA MET A 513 -16.59 40.86 23.05
C MET A 513 -17.06 40.88 21.60
N ALA A 514 -18.28 41.35 21.34
CA ALA A 514 -18.79 41.51 19.97
C ALA A 514 -17.98 42.56 19.17
N GLY A 515 -17.58 43.67 19.82
CA GLY A 515 -16.73 44.69 19.19
C GLY A 515 -15.33 44.19 18.85
N THR A 516 -14.69 43.45 19.76
CA THR A 516 -13.37 42.83 19.50
C THR A 516 -13.43 41.82 18.36
N THR A 517 -14.46 40.96 18.34
CA THR A 517 -14.67 39.99 17.26
C THR A 517 -14.89 40.70 15.90
N ALA A 518 -15.68 41.79 15.89
CA ALA A 518 -15.89 42.56 14.67
C ALA A 518 -14.61 43.25 14.18
N LEU A 519 -13.78 43.75 15.10
CA LEU A 519 -12.48 44.35 14.80
C LEU A 519 -11.50 43.31 14.24
N GLN A 520 -11.41 42.13 14.85
CA GLN A 520 -10.58 41.01 14.35
C GLN A 520 -10.98 40.63 12.92
N ARG A 521 -12.27 40.48 12.63
CA ARG A 521 -12.76 40.16 11.28
C ARG A 521 -12.37 41.24 10.24
N ARG A 522 -12.30 42.50 10.66
CA ARG A 522 -11.85 43.58 9.79
C ARG A 522 -10.34 43.56 9.59
N LEU A 523 -9.56 43.36 10.66
CA LEU A 523 -8.08 43.29 10.58
C LEU A 523 -7.58 42.09 9.77
N ARG A 524 -8.22 40.92 9.89
CA ARG A 524 -7.89 39.73 9.05
C ARG A 524 -8.07 39.95 7.54
N LYS A 525 -8.85 40.94 7.12
CA LYS A 525 -8.97 41.31 5.69
C LYS A 525 -7.81 42.18 5.20
N TRP A 526 -6.97 42.69 6.11
CA TRP A 526 -5.87 43.60 5.82
C TRP A 526 -4.49 43.03 6.18
N LEU A 527 -4.46 41.89 6.87
CA LEU A 527 -3.24 41.14 7.15
C LEU A 527 -3.27 39.88 6.29
N PRO A 528 -2.20 39.57 5.51
CA PRO A 528 -2.11 38.37 4.69
C PRO A 528 -2.16 37.09 5.51
#